data_16c4046064164d40344296c50977388e
#
_entry.id   16c4046064164d40344296c50977388e
#
_cell.length_a   1.000
_cell.length_b   1.000
_cell.length_c   1.000
_cell.angle_alpha   90.00
_cell.angle_beta   90.00
_cell.angle_gamma   90.00
#
_symmetry.space_group_name_H-M   'P 1'
#
loop_
_entity.id
_entity.type
_entity.pdbx_description
1 polymer ?
#
loop_
_entity_poly.entity_id
_entity_poly.type
_entity_poly.pdbx_seq_one_letter_code
_entity_poly.pdbx_strand_id
1 'polypeptide(L)'
;MDPVTHAASGALAMLAMPQRPATRWALPLAAFAAASPDLDILAASGPLQTLLLHRGITHALAAAPLMGLLLAILARPLWRYDTRNAWSFGGVWAFMMLMVLLHIWLDALTTYGTLVWLPFSGERLRLNAVYIIDLLMTLPLLWGIWHGLRQEKKRAQAQGAIPFPFQDTASLTVSDGKPGVRLALFWSILLYPALALGCQIWHTQQMQASLAAQGRDIRRLVVLPDAFAPLFWRALYLEKLPARPADAPAWQTQLDPLLPPADRQEELVVRIRGLDALGRPHGQEETRVAAPSGLMTALARQSVACRTFDQFLLLPVITPLPEGQRTTDMPGASQWLLHDERFGSQLELVQKIMTMRPNAGIPFQLMVQMEPGNMGPRLLQERLYFSDSRRDSGWQAPRRPSQPAFLPWLAGLR
;
A
#
# COMPACT_ATOMS: atom_id res chain seq x y z
N MET A 1 5.02 -1.28 1.86
CA MET A 1 6.10 -0.28 1.79
C MET A 1 7.02 -0.63 0.63
N ASP A 2 8.11 0.11 0.36
CA ASP A 2 9.03 -0.31 -0.68
C ASP A 2 9.90 -1.50 -0.25
N PRO A 3 10.35 -2.38 -1.17
CA PRO A 3 11.10 -3.59 -0.82
C PRO A 3 12.45 -3.32 -0.15
N VAL A 4 13.06 -2.16 -0.41
CA VAL A 4 14.37 -1.78 0.20
C VAL A 4 14.19 -1.52 1.68
N THR A 5 13.14 -0.80 2.07
CA THR A 5 12.81 -0.53 3.47
C THR A 5 12.53 -1.81 4.24
N HIS A 6 11.75 -2.75 3.66
CA HIS A 6 11.50 -4.06 4.28
C HIS A 6 12.80 -4.86 4.48
N ALA A 7 13.60 -5.02 3.44
CA ALA A 7 14.86 -5.74 3.55
C ALA A 7 15.83 -5.10 4.54
N ALA A 8 15.94 -3.76 4.51
CA ALA A 8 16.82 -3.02 5.42
C ALA A 8 16.36 -3.15 6.88
N SER A 9 15.04 -3.13 7.15
CA SER A 9 14.52 -3.31 8.50
C SER A 9 14.90 -4.67 9.08
N GLY A 10 14.79 -5.75 8.29
CA GLY A 10 15.22 -7.10 8.70
C GLY A 10 16.70 -7.20 8.94
N ALA A 11 17.54 -6.69 8.03
CA ALA A 11 18.99 -6.69 8.18
C ALA A 11 19.42 -5.90 9.45
N LEU A 12 18.82 -4.72 9.67
CA LEU A 12 19.12 -3.91 10.83
C LEU A 12 18.64 -4.56 12.14
N ALA A 13 17.48 -5.22 12.13
CA ALA A 13 16.97 -5.98 13.27
C ALA A 13 17.97 -7.09 13.67
N MET A 14 18.52 -7.83 12.69
CA MET A 14 19.57 -8.83 12.96
C MET A 14 20.85 -8.19 13.53
N LEU A 15 21.28 -7.03 12.99
CA LEU A 15 22.45 -6.32 13.51
C LEU A 15 22.25 -5.79 14.93
N ALA A 16 21.01 -5.49 15.31
CA ALA A 16 20.66 -4.99 16.64
C ALA A 16 20.59 -6.09 17.71
N MET A 17 20.55 -7.37 17.31
CA MET A 17 20.48 -8.50 18.26
C MET A 17 21.75 -8.55 19.13
N PRO A 18 21.62 -8.77 20.45
CA PRO A 18 22.76 -8.90 21.36
C PRO A 18 23.64 -10.11 21.02
N GLN A 19 23.02 -11.22 20.71
CA GLN A 19 23.66 -12.46 20.27
C GLN A 19 23.04 -12.87 18.94
N ARG A 20 23.82 -12.85 17.89
CA ARG A 20 23.37 -13.29 16.58
C ARG A 20 24.11 -14.54 16.16
N PRO A 21 23.52 -15.36 15.27
CA PRO A 21 24.19 -16.50 14.71
C PRO A 21 25.49 -16.11 13.99
N ALA A 22 26.53 -16.92 14.14
CA ALA A 22 27.84 -16.67 13.54
C ALA A 22 27.92 -17.03 12.04
N THR A 23 26.77 -17.23 11.38
CA THR A 23 26.72 -17.51 9.95
C THR A 23 26.75 -16.24 9.11
N ARG A 24 27.50 -16.25 8.01
CA ARG A 24 27.49 -15.17 7.00
C ARG A 24 26.10 -14.91 6.39
N TRP A 25 25.20 -15.87 6.52
CA TRP A 25 23.82 -15.77 6.00
C TRP A 25 22.85 -15.05 6.93
N ALA A 26 23.24 -14.73 8.16
CA ALA A 26 22.35 -14.15 9.15
C ALA A 26 21.64 -12.86 8.66
N LEU A 27 22.42 -11.91 8.11
CA LEU A 27 21.85 -10.65 7.59
C LEU A 27 21.03 -10.86 6.30
N PRO A 28 21.54 -11.57 5.27
CA PRO A 28 20.73 -11.85 4.08
C PRO A 28 19.43 -12.59 4.37
N LEU A 29 19.43 -13.56 5.27
CA LEU A 29 18.22 -14.30 5.67
C LEU A 29 17.23 -13.41 6.41
N ALA A 30 17.68 -12.53 7.29
CA ALA A 30 16.82 -11.58 7.98
C ALA A 30 16.21 -10.56 7.02
N ALA A 31 17.00 -10.02 6.09
CA ALA A 31 16.52 -9.13 5.03
C ALA A 31 15.49 -9.83 4.13
N PHE A 32 15.77 -11.06 3.72
CA PHE A 32 14.85 -11.87 2.91
C PHE A 32 13.56 -12.18 3.68
N ALA A 33 13.64 -12.56 4.95
CA ALA A 33 12.46 -12.85 5.76
C ALA A 33 11.55 -11.62 5.90
N ALA A 34 12.14 -10.45 6.13
CA ALA A 34 11.38 -9.21 6.21
C ALA A 34 10.78 -8.75 4.86
N ALA A 35 11.34 -9.18 3.73
CA ALA A 35 10.81 -8.88 2.39
C ALA A 35 9.91 -10.00 1.83
N SER A 36 9.88 -11.17 2.46
CA SER A 36 9.26 -12.38 1.89
C SER A 36 7.73 -12.30 1.69
N PRO A 37 6.94 -11.58 2.49
CA PRO A 37 5.50 -11.47 2.22
C PRO A 37 5.19 -10.88 0.85
N ASP A 38 5.98 -9.92 0.36
CA ASP A 38 5.81 -9.28 -0.96
C ASP A 38 6.12 -10.21 -2.15
N LEU A 39 6.66 -11.41 -1.91
CA LEU A 39 6.81 -12.42 -2.96
C LEU A 39 5.46 -12.92 -3.50
N ASP A 40 4.36 -12.63 -2.82
CA ASP A 40 3.00 -12.91 -3.27
C ASP A 40 2.70 -12.31 -4.66
N ILE A 41 3.35 -11.19 -5.00
CA ILE A 41 3.22 -10.55 -6.32
C ILE A 41 3.69 -11.45 -7.47
N LEU A 42 4.62 -12.38 -7.19
CA LEU A 42 5.10 -13.33 -8.20
C LEU A 42 4.07 -14.40 -8.55
N ALA A 43 3.09 -14.63 -7.66
CA ALA A 43 1.99 -15.55 -7.90
C ALA A 43 0.84 -14.92 -8.70
N ALA A 44 0.87 -13.59 -8.89
CA ALA A 44 -0.18 -12.87 -9.62
C ALA A 44 0.13 -12.90 -11.13
N SER A 45 -0.76 -13.49 -11.94
CA SER A 45 -0.64 -13.55 -13.40
C SER A 45 -1.34 -12.38 -14.12
N GLY A 46 -2.03 -11.49 -13.38
CA GLY A 46 -2.73 -10.34 -13.94
C GLY A 46 -3.25 -9.38 -12.87
N PRO A 47 -3.85 -8.25 -13.27
CA PRO A 47 -4.23 -7.18 -12.36
C PRO A 47 -5.26 -7.60 -11.31
N LEU A 48 -6.25 -8.42 -11.66
CA LEU A 48 -7.22 -8.92 -10.69
C LEU A 48 -6.55 -9.79 -9.62
N GLN A 49 -5.66 -10.69 -10.03
CA GLN A 49 -4.91 -11.52 -9.08
C GLN A 49 -3.97 -10.68 -8.22
N THR A 50 -3.38 -9.61 -8.78
CA THR A 50 -2.59 -8.67 -7.99
C THR A 50 -3.43 -8.04 -6.87
N LEU A 51 -4.66 -7.59 -7.14
CA LEU A 51 -5.55 -7.03 -6.11
C LEU A 51 -5.96 -8.05 -5.04
N LEU A 52 -6.11 -9.31 -5.43
CA LEU A 52 -6.54 -10.40 -4.54
C LEU A 52 -5.39 -10.92 -3.67
N LEU A 53 -4.21 -11.09 -4.24
CA LEU A 53 -3.09 -11.77 -3.60
C LEU A 53 -2.14 -10.79 -2.91
N HIS A 54 -1.82 -9.65 -3.55
CA HIS A 54 -0.85 -8.71 -3.00
C HIS A 54 -1.42 -8.02 -1.77
N ARG A 55 -0.66 -8.13 -0.67
CA ARG A 55 -1.08 -7.77 0.69
C ARG A 55 -2.33 -8.53 1.16
N GLY A 56 -2.47 -9.77 0.67
CA GLY A 56 -3.50 -10.72 1.04
C GLY A 56 -3.09 -11.63 2.19
N ILE A 57 -3.26 -12.95 2.00
CA ILE A 57 -3.04 -13.95 3.08
C ILE A 57 -1.60 -13.96 3.62
N THR A 58 -0.59 -13.66 2.79
CA THR A 58 0.81 -13.55 3.21
C THR A 58 1.07 -12.41 4.20
N HIS A 59 0.16 -11.43 4.23
CA HIS A 59 0.19 -10.28 5.13
C HIS A 59 -0.83 -10.39 6.27
N ALA A 60 -1.48 -11.55 6.42
CA ALA A 60 -2.39 -11.80 7.53
C ALA A 60 -1.62 -12.19 8.80
N LEU A 61 -2.05 -11.65 9.94
CA LEU A 61 -1.46 -12.01 11.24
C LEU A 61 -1.53 -13.51 11.51
N ALA A 62 -2.62 -14.15 11.09
CA ALA A 62 -2.80 -15.61 11.21
C ALA A 62 -1.80 -16.42 10.38
N ALA A 63 -1.28 -15.87 9.28
CA ALA A 63 -0.31 -16.56 8.42
C ALA A 63 1.15 -16.39 8.92
N ALA A 64 1.45 -15.38 9.72
CA ALA A 64 2.81 -15.06 10.15
C ALA A 64 3.53 -16.24 10.84
N PRO A 65 2.90 -17.04 11.75
CA PRO A 65 3.56 -18.19 12.35
C PRO A 65 3.94 -19.26 11.33
N LEU A 66 3.07 -19.53 10.35
CA LEU A 66 3.32 -20.53 9.29
C LEU A 66 4.41 -20.05 8.32
N MET A 67 4.37 -18.79 7.92
CA MET A 67 5.42 -18.21 7.08
C MET A 67 6.77 -18.21 7.80
N GLY A 68 6.81 -17.81 9.08
CA GLY A 68 8.01 -17.88 9.90
C GLY A 68 8.56 -19.29 10.02
N LEU A 69 7.69 -20.31 10.16
CA LEU A 69 8.06 -21.72 10.20
C LEU A 69 8.67 -22.18 8.86
N LEU A 70 8.04 -21.85 7.75
CA LEU A 70 8.55 -22.17 6.41
C LEU A 70 9.93 -21.56 6.18
N LEU A 71 10.09 -20.27 6.51
CA LEU A 71 11.37 -19.58 6.40
C LEU A 71 12.44 -20.19 7.30
N ALA A 72 12.10 -20.59 8.52
CA ALA A 72 13.05 -21.27 9.43
C ALA A 72 13.49 -22.64 8.90
N ILE A 73 12.57 -23.42 8.31
CA ILE A 73 12.89 -24.70 7.68
C ILE A 73 13.82 -24.49 6.48
N LEU A 74 13.50 -23.53 5.60
CA LEU A 74 14.32 -23.21 4.42
C LEU A 74 15.69 -22.67 4.80
N ALA A 75 15.80 -21.91 5.89
CA ALA A 75 17.06 -21.38 6.40
C ALA A 75 17.94 -22.45 7.11
N ARG A 76 17.35 -23.58 7.53
CA ARG A 76 18.03 -24.61 8.33
C ARG A 76 19.35 -25.11 7.74
N PRO A 77 19.51 -25.38 6.42
CA PRO A 77 20.78 -25.81 5.85
C PRO A 77 21.92 -24.78 6.01
N LEU A 78 21.56 -23.48 5.99
CA LEU A 78 22.51 -22.37 6.09
C LEU A 78 22.88 -22.02 7.55
N TRP A 79 22.16 -22.57 8.50
CA TRP A 79 22.21 -22.21 9.90
C TRP A 79 22.78 -23.33 10.81
N ARG A 80 22.61 -24.60 10.45
CA ARG A 80 22.89 -25.76 11.29
C ARG A 80 24.36 -26.05 11.54
N TYR A 81 25.26 -25.45 10.74
CA TYR A 81 26.68 -25.73 10.80
C TYR A 81 27.43 -24.86 11.80
N ASP A 82 26.74 -23.94 12.48
CA ASP A 82 27.36 -23.12 13.51
C ASP A 82 27.08 -23.70 14.89
N THR A 83 28.11 -24.36 15.45
CA THR A 83 28.03 -25.03 16.76
C THR A 83 28.34 -24.12 17.95
N ARG A 84 28.83 -22.88 17.73
CA ARG A 84 29.36 -22.03 18.79
C ARG A 84 28.36 -21.04 19.38
N ASN A 85 27.40 -20.55 18.58
CA ASN A 85 26.34 -19.65 19.01
C ASN A 85 25.06 -19.94 18.22
N ALA A 86 24.71 -21.22 18.06
CA ALA A 86 23.51 -21.62 17.32
C ALA A 86 22.27 -21.27 18.12
N TRP A 87 21.42 -20.44 17.54
CA TRP A 87 20.05 -20.34 18.04
C TRP A 87 19.36 -21.68 17.92
N SER A 88 18.50 -21.99 18.89
CA SER A 88 17.60 -23.13 18.75
C SER A 88 16.69 -22.95 17.53
N PHE A 89 16.17 -24.03 16.97
CA PHE A 89 15.22 -23.96 15.87
C PHE A 89 14.00 -23.06 16.23
N GLY A 90 13.51 -23.14 17.46
CA GLY A 90 12.45 -22.27 17.98
C GLY A 90 12.85 -20.78 17.98
N GLY A 91 14.09 -20.46 18.31
CA GLY A 91 14.61 -19.10 18.25
C GLY A 91 14.67 -18.55 16.81
N VAL A 92 15.11 -19.38 15.85
CA VAL A 92 15.10 -19.03 14.43
C VAL A 92 13.67 -18.81 13.94
N TRP A 93 12.76 -19.72 14.25
CA TRP A 93 11.34 -19.58 13.91
C TRP A 93 10.73 -18.31 14.48
N ALA A 94 10.93 -18.04 15.75
CA ALA A 94 10.41 -16.84 16.41
C ALA A 94 10.97 -15.56 15.75
N PHE A 95 12.25 -15.54 15.39
CA PHE A 95 12.86 -14.41 14.71
C PHE A 95 12.31 -14.24 13.28
N MET A 96 12.17 -15.31 12.50
CA MET A 96 11.60 -15.25 11.14
C MET A 96 10.14 -14.78 11.19
N MET A 97 9.35 -15.27 12.15
CA MET A 97 7.99 -14.81 12.39
C MET A 97 7.96 -13.32 12.75
N LEU A 98 8.88 -12.85 13.61
CA LEU A 98 8.99 -11.44 13.96
C LEU A 98 9.30 -10.58 12.74
N MET A 99 10.14 -11.06 11.80
CA MET A 99 10.43 -10.33 10.55
C MET A 99 9.20 -10.22 9.64
N VAL A 100 8.39 -11.27 9.55
CA VAL A 100 7.09 -11.24 8.84
C VAL A 100 6.13 -10.25 9.51
N LEU A 101 6.03 -10.27 10.84
CA LEU A 101 5.19 -9.31 11.58
C LEU A 101 5.68 -7.86 11.43
N LEU A 102 7.00 -7.65 11.39
CA LEU A 102 7.60 -6.34 11.12
C LEU A 102 7.22 -5.84 9.72
N HIS A 103 7.26 -6.71 8.71
CA HIS A 103 6.79 -6.39 7.37
C HIS A 103 5.32 -5.95 7.37
N ILE A 104 4.44 -6.75 7.99
CA ILE A 104 2.99 -6.46 8.08
C ILE A 104 2.76 -5.10 8.78
N TRP A 105 3.50 -4.81 9.85
CA TRP A 105 3.44 -3.54 10.55
C TRP A 105 3.81 -2.36 9.64
N LEU A 106 4.95 -2.42 8.96
CA LEU A 106 5.41 -1.38 8.06
C LEU A 106 4.42 -1.14 6.90
N ASP A 107 3.77 -2.19 6.42
CA ASP A 107 2.76 -2.09 5.37
C ASP A 107 1.45 -1.49 5.86
N ALA A 108 1.04 -1.79 7.08
CA ALA A 108 -0.16 -1.22 7.71
C ALA A 108 -0.04 0.31 7.91
N LEU A 109 1.19 0.84 8.02
CA LEU A 109 1.44 2.28 8.13
C LEU A 109 1.13 3.04 6.84
N THR A 110 1.11 2.36 5.68
CA THR A 110 0.94 2.99 4.38
C THR A 110 -0.53 3.15 3.97
N THR A 111 -0.77 3.85 2.87
CA THR A 111 -2.11 4.14 2.33
C THR A 111 -2.69 3.03 1.45
N TYR A 112 -1.88 2.03 1.07
CA TYR A 112 -2.33 0.94 0.18
C TYR A 112 -3.42 0.08 0.81
N GLY A 113 -3.22 -0.29 2.07
CA GLY A 113 -4.13 -1.14 2.84
C GLY A 113 -3.78 -2.63 2.78
N THR A 114 -3.67 -3.22 3.95
CA THR A 114 -3.20 -4.59 4.18
C THR A 114 -4.31 -5.43 4.81
N LEU A 115 -4.54 -6.64 4.30
CA LEU A 115 -5.60 -7.56 4.76
C LEU A 115 -5.14 -8.35 6.00
N VAL A 116 -4.83 -7.64 7.08
CA VAL A 116 -4.21 -8.22 8.31
C VAL A 116 -5.11 -9.22 9.02
N TRP A 117 -6.44 -9.13 8.84
CA TRP A 117 -7.43 -9.93 9.54
C TRP A 117 -7.86 -11.19 8.80
N LEU A 118 -7.28 -11.49 7.62
CA LEU A 118 -7.61 -12.73 6.91
C LEU A 118 -7.26 -13.96 7.78
N PRO A 119 -8.09 -15.02 7.68
CA PRO A 119 -9.27 -15.20 6.82
C PRO A 119 -10.59 -14.71 7.48
N PHE A 120 -10.53 -14.03 8.61
CA PHE A 120 -11.71 -13.67 9.43
C PHE A 120 -12.45 -12.43 8.89
N SER A 121 -11.71 -11.43 8.36
CA SER A 121 -12.27 -10.23 7.78
C SER A 121 -11.51 -9.80 6.52
N GLY A 122 -12.23 -9.30 5.51
CA GLY A 122 -11.68 -8.70 4.30
C GLY A 122 -11.39 -7.20 4.42
N GLU A 123 -11.45 -6.63 5.63
CA GLU A 123 -11.13 -5.23 5.86
C GLU A 123 -9.64 -4.96 5.72
N ARG A 124 -9.31 -3.88 5.02
CA ARG A 124 -7.93 -3.43 4.81
C ARG A 124 -7.54 -2.42 5.89
N LEU A 125 -6.56 -2.78 6.72
CA LEU A 125 -5.96 -1.85 7.68
C LEU A 125 -5.09 -0.82 6.92
N ARG A 126 -5.36 0.47 7.16
CA ARG A 126 -4.61 1.61 6.61
C ARG A 126 -4.43 2.64 7.71
N LEU A 127 -3.21 2.83 8.19
CA LEU A 127 -2.93 3.86 9.19
C LEU A 127 -2.65 5.22 8.55
N ASN A 128 -2.34 5.24 7.24
CA ASN A 128 -2.09 6.47 6.49
C ASN A 128 -1.05 7.38 7.13
N ALA A 129 -0.06 6.82 7.81
CA ALA A 129 0.92 7.54 8.58
C ALA A 129 2.19 7.88 7.77
N VAL A 130 2.62 6.96 6.90
CA VAL A 130 3.86 7.11 6.14
C VAL A 130 3.64 6.95 4.65
N TYR A 131 4.45 7.64 3.85
CA TYR A 131 4.44 7.50 2.40
C TYR A 131 5.05 6.15 1.99
N ILE A 132 4.69 5.63 0.80
CA ILE A 132 5.13 4.31 0.34
C ILE A 132 6.66 4.20 0.20
N ILE A 133 7.33 5.31 -0.17
CA ILE A 133 8.78 5.46 -0.20
C ILE A 133 9.11 6.61 0.75
N ASP A 134 9.39 6.30 2.00
CA ASP A 134 9.61 7.31 3.04
C ASP A 134 11.10 7.39 3.39
N LEU A 135 11.71 8.52 3.02
CA LEU A 135 13.14 8.73 3.22
C LEU A 135 13.54 8.85 4.69
N LEU A 136 12.65 9.42 5.54
CA LEU A 136 12.92 9.57 6.97
C LEU A 136 12.88 8.23 7.73
N MET A 137 12.27 7.21 7.12
CA MET A 137 12.32 5.85 7.61
C MET A 137 13.49 5.07 6.99
N THR A 138 13.65 5.14 5.67
CA THR A 138 14.60 4.31 4.92
C THR A 138 16.06 4.71 5.16
N LEU A 139 16.37 6.02 5.16
CA LEU A 139 17.75 6.49 5.33
C LEU A 139 18.35 6.13 6.71
N PRO A 140 17.65 6.28 7.85
CA PRO A 140 18.16 5.79 9.14
C PRO A 140 18.40 4.29 9.18
N LEU A 141 17.55 3.47 8.52
CA LEU A 141 17.78 2.02 8.40
C LEU A 141 19.08 1.71 7.66
N LEU A 142 19.27 2.33 6.50
CA LEU A 142 20.51 2.15 5.70
C LEU A 142 21.73 2.68 6.41
N TRP A 143 21.64 3.83 7.06
CA TRP A 143 22.73 4.37 7.90
C TRP A 143 23.06 3.43 9.06
N GLY A 144 22.05 2.90 9.75
CA GLY A 144 22.24 1.97 10.84
C GLY A 144 22.96 0.68 10.40
N ILE A 145 22.61 0.14 9.23
CA ILE A 145 23.31 -1.02 8.63
C ILE A 145 24.77 -0.65 8.35
N TRP A 146 25.00 0.42 7.62
CA TRP A 146 26.34 0.88 7.27
C TRP A 146 27.20 1.12 8.52
N HIS A 147 26.66 1.82 9.52
CA HIS A 147 27.33 2.10 10.78
C HIS A 147 27.67 0.81 11.54
N GLY A 148 26.70 -0.12 11.63
CA GLY A 148 26.90 -1.41 12.29
C GLY A 148 27.98 -2.24 11.63
N LEU A 149 27.97 -2.36 10.31
CA LEU A 149 28.97 -3.08 9.53
C LEU A 149 30.37 -2.44 9.65
N ARG A 150 30.46 -1.11 9.65
CA ARG A 150 31.73 -0.40 9.89
C ARG A 150 32.32 -0.67 11.27
N GLN A 151 31.49 -0.68 12.30
CA GLN A 151 31.92 -0.99 13.66
C GLN A 151 32.44 -2.42 13.74
N GLU A 152 31.78 -3.39 13.10
CA GLU A 152 32.24 -4.78 13.05
C GLU A 152 33.56 -4.91 12.34
N LYS A 153 33.72 -4.26 11.20
CA LYS A 153 35.00 -4.25 10.47
C LYS A 153 36.15 -3.71 11.30
N LYS A 154 35.95 -2.58 12.01
CA LYS A 154 36.98 -2.00 12.89
C LYS A 154 37.35 -2.93 14.04
N ARG A 155 36.38 -3.63 14.64
CA ARG A 155 36.63 -4.60 15.73
C ARG A 155 37.38 -5.80 15.22
N ALA A 156 37.01 -6.36 14.05
CA ALA A 156 37.71 -7.46 13.43
C ALA A 156 39.22 -7.12 13.16
N GLN A 157 39.47 -5.92 12.62
CA GLN A 157 40.81 -5.42 12.36
C GLN A 157 41.61 -5.25 13.65
N ALA A 158 41.02 -4.73 14.72
CA ALA A 158 41.69 -4.56 16.02
C ALA A 158 42.04 -5.91 16.68
N GLN A 159 41.35 -6.99 16.34
CA GLN A 159 41.56 -8.34 16.82
C GLN A 159 42.46 -9.18 15.90
N GLY A 160 43.06 -8.61 14.85
CA GLY A 160 43.88 -9.30 13.86
C GLY A 160 43.10 -10.28 12.97
N ALA A 161 41.79 -10.20 12.96
CA ALA A 161 40.93 -11.05 12.14
C ALA A 161 40.71 -10.45 10.72
N ILE A 162 40.54 -11.34 9.73
CA ILE A 162 40.23 -10.90 8.35
C ILE A 162 38.84 -10.25 8.31
N PRO A 163 38.69 -9.06 7.71
CA PRO A 163 37.40 -8.37 7.71
C PRO A 163 36.31 -9.10 6.90
N PHE A 164 35.09 -9.11 7.48
CA PHE A 164 33.81 -9.41 6.80
C PHE A 164 33.79 -8.92 5.31
N PRO A 165 33.09 -9.60 4.31
CA PRO A 165 31.94 -10.47 4.56
C PRO A 165 32.14 -11.97 4.45
N PHE A 166 33.35 -12.48 4.36
CA PHE A 166 33.64 -13.85 3.95
C PHE A 166 34.15 -14.78 5.04
N GLN A 167 34.24 -14.33 6.29
CA GLN A 167 34.61 -15.17 7.43
C GLN A 167 33.46 -15.47 8.37
N ASP A 168 33.44 -16.68 8.89
CA ASP A 168 32.62 -17.05 10.04
C ASP A 168 33.04 -16.17 11.22
N THR A 169 32.16 -15.26 11.62
CA THR A 169 32.39 -14.30 12.71
C THR A 169 32.40 -14.94 14.09
N ALA A 170 32.71 -16.23 14.15
CA ALA A 170 32.71 -17.07 15.35
C ALA A 170 33.64 -16.60 16.48
N SER A 171 34.58 -15.67 16.22
CA SER A 171 35.49 -15.12 17.20
C SER A 171 35.09 -13.74 17.76
N LEU A 172 34.03 -13.13 17.23
CA LEU A 172 33.57 -11.84 17.74
C LEU A 172 32.70 -12.07 18.97
N THR A 173 33.31 -12.00 20.13
CA THR A 173 32.65 -12.00 21.42
C THR A 173 31.49 -10.99 21.49
N VAL A 174 30.50 -11.34 22.31
CA VAL A 174 29.28 -10.54 22.65
C VAL A 174 29.57 -9.04 22.57
N SER A 175 28.96 -8.41 21.59
CA SER A 175 29.09 -6.96 21.39
C SER A 175 28.24 -6.24 22.43
N ASP A 176 28.84 -5.73 23.48
CA ASP A 176 28.22 -4.72 24.32
C ASP A 176 27.81 -3.53 23.45
N GLY A 177 26.51 -3.41 23.27
CA GLY A 177 25.81 -2.22 22.79
C GLY A 177 26.29 -1.62 21.45
N LYS A 178 25.48 -1.79 20.40
CA LYS A 178 25.53 -0.94 19.20
C LYS A 178 24.45 0.14 19.33
N PRO A 179 24.65 1.20 20.15
CA PRO A 179 23.59 2.15 20.46
C PRO A 179 23.05 2.82 19.19
N GLY A 180 23.91 3.18 18.25
CA GLY A 180 23.48 3.79 16.98
C GLY A 180 22.61 2.86 16.13
N VAL A 181 22.93 1.56 16.05
CA VAL A 181 22.12 0.56 15.33
C VAL A 181 20.75 0.40 15.97
N ARG A 182 20.71 0.28 17.30
CA ARG A 182 19.44 0.15 18.05
C ARG A 182 18.61 1.42 17.97
N LEU A 183 19.22 2.59 18.02
CA LEU A 183 18.56 3.87 17.88
C LEU A 183 17.95 4.03 16.47
N ALA A 184 18.69 3.69 15.42
CA ALA A 184 18.18 3.75 14.05
C ALA A 184 17.00 2.79 13.85
N LEU A 185 17.05 1.58 14.41
CA LEU A 185 15.96 0.63 14.36
C LEU A 185 14.73 1.13 15.13
N PHE A 186 14.93 1.61 16.37
CA PHE A 186 13.86 2.16 17.21
C PHE A 186 13.20 3.37 16.54
N TRP A 187 14.01 4.29 16.00
CA TRP A 187 13.51 5.43 15.22
C TRP A 187 12.61 4.97 14.08
N SER A 188 13.11 4.10 13.21
CA SER A 188 12.41 3.75 11.98
C SER A 188 11.18 2.87 12.20
N ILE A 189 11.15 2.05 13.25
CA ILE A 189 10.06 1.09 13.46
C ILE A 189 8.99 1.63 14.42
N LEU A 190 9.35 2.46 15.37
CA LEU A 190 8.43 2.90 16.43
C LEU A 190 8.30 4.41 16.51
N LEU A 191 9.41 5.14 16.73
CA LEU A 191 9.33 6.56 17.06
C LEU A 191 8.84 7.40 15.89
N TYR A 192 9.45 7.25 14.71
CA TYR A 192 9.02 7.98 13.54
C TYR A 192 7.59 7.63 13.09
N PRO A 193 7.19 6.34 12.98
CA PRO A 193 5.80 5.99 12.72
C PRO A 193 4.81 6.54 13.73
N ALA A 194 5.15 6.57 15.03
CA ALA A 194 4.28 7.13 16.05
C ALA A 194 4.11 8.64 15.88
N LEU A 195 5.21 9.36 15.60
CA LEU A 195 5.18 10.80 15.30
C LEU A 195 4.36 11.08 14.03
N ALA A 196 4.58 10.32 12.96
CA ALA A 196 3.86 10.45 11.70
C ALA A 196 2.35 10.18 11.88
N LEU A 197 1.99 9.17 12.67
CA LEU A 197 0.59 8.88 13.03
C LEU A 197 -0.01 10.02 13.86
N GLY A 198 0.73 10.56 14.82
CA GLY A 198 0.32 11.74 15.58
C GLY A 198 0.06 12.96 14.69
N CYS A 199 0.94 13.23 13.73
CA CYS A 199 0.75 14.27 12.72
C CYS A 199 -0.50 14.02 11.87
N GLN A 200 -0.70 12.78 11.40
CA GLN A 200 -1.86 12.38 10.60
C GLN A 200 -3.17 12.64 11.37
N ILE A 201 -3.25 12.22 12.63
CA ILE A 201 -4.42 12.44 13.49
C ILE A 201 -4.65 13.95 13.69
N TRP A 202 -3.60 14.71 13.98
CA TRP A 202 -3.69 16.16 14.18
C TRP A 202 -4.19 16.89 12.93
N HIS A 203 -3.62 16.58 11.74
CA HIS A 203 -4.07 17.15 10.47
C HIS A 203 -5.54 16.78 10.18
N THR A 204 -5.95 15.55 10.49
CA THR A 204 -7.34 15.11 10.31
C THR A 204 -8.29 15.93 11.16
N GLN A 205 -7.96 16.15 12.45
CA GLN A 205 -8.77 16.95 13.37
C GLN A 205 -8.85 18.43 12.93
N GLN A 206 -7.72 19.03 12.56
CA GLN A 206 -7.66 20.41 12.07
C GLN A 206 -8.50 20.59 10.79
N MET A 207 -8.37 19.67 9.85
CA MET A 207 -9.13 19.71 8.59
C MET A 207 -10.62 19.52 8.85
N GLN A 208 -11.00 18.59 9.72
CA GLN A 208 -12.40 18.37 10.10
C GLN A 208 -13.03 19.61 10.73
N ALA A 209 -12.32 20.26 11.67
CA ALA A 209 -12.77 21.49 12.30
C ALA A 209 -12.92 22.63 11.28
N SER A 210 -11.96 22.80 10.37
CA SER A 210 -11.98 23.82 9.32
C SER A 210 -13.15 23.65 8.36
N LEU A 211 -13.42 22.41 7.90
CA LEU A 211 -14.52 22.11 6.99
C LEU A 211 -15.88 22.28 7.67
N ALA A 212 -16.00 21.91 8.94
CA ALA A 212 -17.22 22.13 9.74
C ALA A 212 -17.51 23.62 9.93
N ALA A 213 -16.47 24.44 10.22
CA ALA A 213 -16.60 25.89 10.34
C ALA A 213 -17.04 26.57 9.02
N GLN A 214 -16.76 25.97 7.87
CA GLN A 214 -17.20 26.40 6.55
C GLN A 214 -18.63 25.93 6.22
N GLY A 215 -19.28 25.14 7.08
CA GLY A 215 -20.63 24.60 6.85
C GLY A 215 -20.73 23.59 5.71
N ARG A 216 -19.61 22.92 5.36
CA ARG A 216 -19.57 21.94 4.25
C ARG A 216 -20.16 20.59 4.69
N ASP A 217 -20.96 19.95 3.84
CA ASP A 217 -21.52 18.60 4.10
C ASP A 217 -20.51 17.52 3.69
N ILE A 218 -19.62 17.16 4.63
CA ILE A 218 -18.56 16.18 4.41
C ILE A 218 -19.01 14.79 4.84
N ARG A 219 -19.08 13.87 3.90
CA ARG A 219 -19.44 12.46 4.12
C ARG A 219 -18.26 11.60 4.54
N ARG A 220 -17.07 11.91 4.07
CA ARG A 220 -15.84 11.18 4.38
C ARG A 220 -14.64 12.13 4.27
N LEU A 221 -13.74 12.04 5.22
CA LEU A 221 -12.46 12.75 5.19
C LEU A 221 -11.34 11.74 5.44
N VAL A 222 -10.28 11.83 4.65
CA VAL A 222 -9.05 11.03 4.81
C VAL A 222 -7.85 11.96 4.60
N VAL A 223 -6.95 11.99 5.57
CA VAL A 223 -5.67 12.69 5.43
C VAL A 223 -4.58 11.66 5.17
N LEU A 224 -3.81 11.87 4.14
CA LEU A 224 -2.79 10.97 3.62
C LEU A 224 -1.43 11.67 3.62
N PRO A 225 -0.34 10.95 3.90
CA PRO A 225 1.00 11.47 3.66
C PRO A 225 1.21 11.68 2.16
N ASP A 226 1.82 12.80 1.78
CA ASP A 226 2.35 13.02 0.44
C ASP A 226 3.84 12.65 0.39
N ALA A 227 4.47 12.70 -0.76
CA ALA A 227 5.91 12.56 -0.86
C ALA A 227 6.60 13.60 0.06
N PHE A 228 7.70 13.20 0.68
CA PHE A 228 8.39 13.96 1.72
C PHE A 228 7.58 14.19 3.02
N ALA A 229 6.63 13.30 3.34
CA ALA A 229 6.03 13.30 4.68
C ALA A 229 7.12 13.23 5.76
N PRO A 230 6.94 13.90 6.92
CA PRO A 230 5.75 14.58 7.41
C PRO A 230 5.64 16.05 7.00
N LEU A 231 6.45 16.53 6.05
CA LEU A 231 6.43 17.94 5.64
C LEU A 231 5.20 18.28 4.78
N PHE A 232 4.71 17.30 4.03
CA PHE A 232 3.57 17.47 3.12
C PHE A 232 2.54 16.37 3.30
N TRP A 233 1.28 16.79 3.29
CA TRP A 233 0.11 15.94 3.46
C TRP A 233 -0.95 16.28 2.41
N ARG A 234 -1.91 15.39 2.22
CA ARG A 234 -3.08 15.62 1.37
C ARG A 234 -4.34 15.26 2.13
N ALA A 235 -5.29 16.19 2.16
CA ALA A 235 -6.65 15.91 2.60
C ALA A 235 -7.50 15.57 1.37
N LEU A 236 -8.09 14.39 1.38
CA LEU A 236 -9.07 13.94 0.40
C LEU A 236 -10.41 13.82 1.12
N TYR A 237 -11.45 14.45 0.59
CA TYR A 237 -12.76 14.39 1.22
C TYR A 237 -13.90 14.33 0.23
N LEU A 238 -14.92 13.54 0.59
CA LEU A 238 -16.17 13.39 -0.13
C LEU A 238 -17.15 14.43 0.38
N GLU A 239 -17.51 15.38 -0.47
CA GLU A 239 -18.45 16.44 -0.17
C GLU A 239 -19.75 16.23 -0.94
N LYS A 240 -20.89 16.41 -0.24
CA LYS A 240 -22.21 16.49 -0.87
C LYS A 240 -22.51 17.95 -1.18
N LEU A 241 -22.78 18.24 -2.45
CA LEU A 241 -23.16 19.56 -2.90
C LEU A 241 -24.70 19.71 -2.87
N PRO A 242 -25.22 20.93 -2.59
CA PRO A 242 -26.66 21.20 -2.60
C PRO A 242 -27.25 21.08 -4.01
N ALA A 243 -26.46 21.35 -5.03
CA ALA A 243 -26.82 21.24 -6.44
C ALA A 243 -25.58 21.06 -7.31
N ARG A 244 -25.80 20.61 -8.54
CA ARG A 244 -24.71 20.50 -9.54
C ARG A 244 -24.15 21.90 -9.83
N PRO A 245 -22.83 22.09 -9.76
CA PRO A 245 -22.20 23.36 -10.09
C PRO A 245 -22.45 23.78 -11.55
N ALA A 246 -22.56 25.08 -11.80
CA ALA A 246 -22.77 25.58 -13.16
C ALA A 246 -21.58 25.31 -14.10
N ASP A 247 -20.38 25.16 -13.54
CA ASP A 247 -19.12 24.81 -14.20
C ASP A 247 -18.86 23.29 -14.22
N ALA A 248 -19.86 22.47 -13.84
CA ALA A 248 -19.72 21.02 -13.89
C ALA A 248 -19.40 20.55 -15.33
N PRO A 249 -18.53 19.54 -15.46
CA PRO A 249 -18.17 19.03 -16.77
C PRO A 249 -19.39 18.56 -17.56
N ALA A 250 -19.51 18.95 -18.83
CA ALA A 250 -20.67 18.61 -19.69
C ALA A 250 -20.90 17.09 -19.81
N TRP A 251 -19.86 16.27 -19.67
CA TRP A 251 -19.98 14.81 -19.70
C TRP A 251 -20.73 14.24 -18.47
N GLN A 252 -20.87 15.00 -17.38
CA GLN A 252 -21.57 14.51 -16.19
C GLN A 252 -23.05 14.20 -16.48
N THR A 253 -23.68 14.93 -17.40
CA THR A 253 -25.03 14.63 -17.87
C THR A 253 -25.15 13.30 -18.63
N GLN A 254 -24.06 12.83 -19.23
CA GLN A 254 -23.99 11.51 -19.88
C GLN A 254 -23.92 10.37 -18.86
N LEU A 255 -23.49 10.65 -17.63
CA LEU A 255 -23.47 9.69 -16.54
C LEU A 255 -24.86 9.45 -15.93
N ASP A 256 -25.71 10.48 -15.89
CA ASP A 256 -27.02 10.45 -15.23
C ASP A 256 -27.92 9.26 -15.63
N PRO A 257 -28.07 8.90 -16.93
CA PRO A 257 -28.88 7.75 -17.31
C PRO A 257 -28.33 6.41 -16.83
N LEU A 258 -27.03 6.35 -16.51
CA LEU A 258 -26.35 5.15 -16.00
C LEU A 258 -26.51 4.99 -14.49
N LEU A 259 -26.81 6.09 -13.78
CA LEU A 259 -26.92 6.03 -12.32
C LEU A 259 -28.20 5.33 -11.85
N PRO A 260 -28.11 4.53 -10.77
CA PRO A 260 -29.31 4.11 -10.05
C PRO A 260 -30.17 5.30 -9.62
N PRO A 261 -31.51 5.15 -9.53
CA PRO A 261 -32.39 6.26 -9.21
C PRO A 261 -32.02 7.04 -7.92
N ALA A 262 -31.56 6.35 -6.90
CA ALA A 262 -31.14 6.97 -5.64
C ALA A 262 -29.92 7.89 -5.82
N ASP A 263 -28.96 7.51 -6.67
CA ASP A 263 -27.72 8.27 -6.89
C ASP A 263 -27.92 9.54 -7.73
N ARG A 264 -29.03 9.60 -8.52
CA ARG A 264 -29.35 10.77 -9.38
C ARG A 264 -29.68 12.02 -8.60
N GLN A 265 -30.02 11.88 -7.33
CA GLN A 265 -30.43 13.00 -6.46
C GLN A 265 -29.27 13.54 -5.61
N GLU A 266 -28.13 12.94 -5.67
CA GLU A 266 -26.98 13.35 -4.88
C GLU A 266 -25.81 13.80 -5.76
N GLU A 267 -25.41 15.06 -5.60
CA GLU A 267 -24.20 15.57 -6.24
C GLU A 267 -23.02 15.39 -5.28
N LEU A 268 -22.16 14.43 -5.59
CA LEU A 268 -21.01 14.09 -4.78
C LEU A 268 -19.71 14.42 -5.52
N VAL A 269 -18.81 15.10 -4.84
CA VAL A 269 -17.47 15.42 -5.36
C VAL A 269 -16.39 14.97 -4.41
N VAL A 270 -15.26 14.51 -4.95
CA VAL A 270 -14.02 14.29 -4.20
C VAL A 270 -13.19 15.56 -4.33
N ARG A 271 -12.85 16.15 -3.19
CA ARG A 271 -11.95 17.29 -3.13
C ARG A 271 -10.58 16.85 -2.65
N ILE A 272 -9.54 17.44 -3.23
CA ILE A 272 -8.15 17.15 -2.93
C ILE A 272 -7.46 18.45 -2.57
N ARG A 273 -6.85 18.50 -1.37
CA ARG A 273 -6.17 19.68 -0.87
C ARG A 273 -4.80 19.32 -0.30
N GLY A 274 -3.77 20.00 -0.77
CA GLY A 274 -2.44 19.90 -0.19
C GLY A 274 -2.36 20.62 1.15
N LEU A 275 -1.60 20.06 2.11
CA LEU A 275 -1.36 20.62 3.43
C LEU A 275 0.16 20.61 3.70
N ASP A 276 0.67 21.70 4.30
CA ASP A 276 2.04 21.74 4.81
C ASP A 276 2.15 21.05 6.19
N ALA A 277 3.36 21.00 6.75
CA ALA A 277 3.63 20.41 8.06
C ALA A 277 2.82 21.05 9.21
N LEU A 278 2.33 22.26 9.04
CA LEU A 278 1.53 23.00 10.01
C LEU A 278 0.02 22.94 9.70
N GLY A 279 -0.40 22.07 8.76
CA GLY A 279 -1.80 21.92 8.36
C GLY A 279 -2.35 23.09 7.54
N ARG A 280 -1.49 24.01 7.08
CA ARG A 280 -1.93 25.11 6.25
C ARG A 280 -2.12 24.64 4.82
N PRO A 281 -3.18 25.10 4.14
CA PRO A 281 -3.40 24.77 2.74
C PRO A 281 -2.23 25.20 1.85
N HIS A 282 -1.85 24.32 0.95
CA HIS A 282 -0.86 24.60 -0.09
C HIS A 282 -1.38 24.11 -1.43
N GLY A 283 -1.06 24.86 -2.51
CA GLY A 283 -1.60 24.59 -3.83
C GLY A 283 -3.08 24.94 -3.98
N GLN A 284 -3.67 24.59 -5.12
CA GLN A 284 -5.09 24.77 -5.39
C GLN A 284 -5.89 23.54 -4.94
N GLU A 285 -7.13 23.77 -4.47
CA GLU A 285 -8.06 22.68 -4.21
C GLU A 285 -8.57 22.12 -5.54
N GLU A 286 -8.36 20.84 -5.75
CA GLU A 286 -8.86 20.14 -6.93
C GLU A 286 -10.20 19.48 -6.64
N THR A 287 -11.05 19.43 -7.66
CA THR A 287 -12.37 18.80 -7.58
C THR A 287 -12.47 17.69 -8.64
N ARG A 288 -13.00 16.55 -8.22
CA ARG A 288 -13.29 15.40 -9.08
C ARG A 288 -14.73 14.95 -8.85
N VAL A 289 -15.38 14.43 -9.87
CA VAL A 289 -16.70 13.82 -9.73
C VAL A 289 -16.54 12.47 -9.02
N ALA A 290 -17.23 12.31 -7.89
CA ALA A 290 -17.21 11.05 -7.16
C ALA A 290 -18.00 9.98 -7.91
N ALA A 291 -17.54 8.73 -7.86
CA ALA A 291 -18.35 7.60 -8.30
C ALA A 291 -19.38 7.27 -7.20
N PRO A 292 -20.69 7.39 -7.48
CA PRO A 292 -21.71 7.15 -6.47
C PRO A 292 -21.71 5.71 -5.95
N SER A 293 -22.06 5.53 -4.69
CA SER A 293 -22.04 4.22 -4.03
C SER A 293 -23.00 3.21 -4.64
N GLY A 294 -24.16 3.65 -5.12
CA GLY A 294 -25.12 2.79 -5.81
C GLY A 294 -24.60 2.31 -7.15
N LEU A 295 -23.92 3.18 -7.93
CA LEU A 295 -23.22 2.80 -9.15
C LEU A 295 -22.16 1.72 -8.85
N MET A 296 -21.30 1.94 -7.86
CA MET A 296 -20.26 0.99 -7.47
C MET A 296 -20.85 -0.36 -7.04
N THR A 297 -21.92 -0.33 -6.24
CA THR A 297 -22.66 -1.53 -5.82
C THR A 297 -23.27 -2.27 -7.03
N ALA A 298 -23.84 -1.55 -7.99
CA ALA A 298 -24.44 -2.14 -9.18
C ALA A 298 -23.39 -2.85 -10.05
N LEU A 299 -22.20 -2.26 -10.22
CA LEU A 299 -21.08 -2.86 -10.93
C LEU A 299 -20.50 -4.07 -10.18
N ALA A 300 -20.32 -3.97 -8.86
CA ALA A 300 -19.81 -5.04 -8.01
C ALA A 300 -20.70 -6.31 -8.01
N ARG A 301 -22.01 -6.15 -8.24
CA ARG A 301 -22.96 -7.29 -8.42
C ARG A 301 -22.78 -7.99 -9.76
N GLN A 302 -22.26 -7.31 -10.76
CA GLN A 302 -22.14 -7.83 -12.12
C GLN A 302 -20.76 -8.45 -12.40
N SER A 303 -19.72 -8.01 -11.67
CA SER A 303 -18.34 -8.45 -11.92
C SER A 303 -17.53 -8.67 -10.65
N VAL A 304 -16.73 -9.76 -10.66
CA VAL A 304 -15.69 -10.01 -9.63
C VAL A 304 -14.62 -8.92 -9.65
N ALA A 305 -14.20 -8.45 -10.83
CA ALA A 305 -13.19 -7.41 -10.95
C ALA A 305 -13.70 -6.08 -10.37
N CYS A 306 -14.92 -5.68 -10.70
CA CYS A 306 -15.55 -4.48 -10.13
C CYS A 306 -15.73 -4.62 -8.61
N ARG A 307 -16.16 -5.77 -8.09
CA ARG A 307 -16.29 -6.02 -6.65
C ARG A 307 -14.94 -5.91 -5.94
N THR A 308 -13.92 -6.54 -6.47
CA THR A 308 -12.58 -6.53 -5.88
C THR A 308 -11.99 -5.12 -5.89
N PHE A 309 -12.21 -4.41 -6.98
CA PHE A 309 -11.73 -3.03 -7.13
C PHE A 309 -12.47 -2.07 -6.18
N ASP A 310 -13.78 -2.20 -6.03
CA ASP A 310 -14.58 -1.42 -5.09
C ASP A 310 -14.09 -1.59 -3.64
N GLN A 311 -13.80 -2.82 -3.21
CA GLN A 311 -13.22 -3.10 -1.89
C GLN A 311 -11.81 -2.51 -1.71
N PHE A 312 -11.10 -2.30 -2.80
CA PHE A 312 -9.77 -1.68 -2.78
C PHE A 312 -9.82 -0.17 -2.70
N LEU A 313 -10.81 0.48 -3.35
CA LEU A 313 -10.95 1.93 -3.41
C LEU A 313 -11.23 2.56 -2.04
N LEU A 314 -10.79 3.80 -1.89
CA LEU A 314 -11.03 4.60 -0.69
C LEU A 314 -12.04 5.73 -0.96
N LEU A 315 -11.79 6.52 -2.00
CA LEU A 315 -12.63 7.59 -2.51
C LEU A 315 -12.69 7.47 -4.04
N PRO A 316 -13.62 6.65 -4.56
CA PRO A 316 -13.71 6.41 -6.00
C PRO A 316 -14.10 7.65 -6.78
N VAL A 317 -13.37 7.91 -7.85
CA VAL A 317 -13.61 8.98 -8.82
C VAL A 317 -13.97 8.34 -10.15
N ILE A 318 -14.89 8.99 -10.87
CA ILE A 318 -15.31 8.58 -12.22
C ILE A 318 -15.05 9.69 -13.23
N THR A 319 -14.51 9.33 -14.38
CA THR A 319 -14.28 10.23 -15.52
C THR A 319 -14.58 9.50 -16.83
N PRO A 320 -14.90 10.21 -17.92
CA PRO A 320 -14.94 9.58 -19.24
C PRO A 320 -13.58 9.00 -19.61
N LEU A 321 -13.60 7.86 -20.29
CA LEU A 321 -12.36 7.27 -20.78
C LEU A 321 -11.72 8.18 -21.84
N PRO A 322 -10.40 8.50 -21.72
CA PRO A 322 -9.69 9.29 -22.73
C PRO A 322 -9.79 8.66 -24.13
N GLU A 323 -9.88 9.49 -25.18
CA GLU A 323 -10.08 9.03 -26.57
C GLU A 323 -9.05 7.99 -27.02
N GLY A 324 -7.78 8.18 -26.67
CA GLY A 324 -6.70 7.23 -27.01
C GLY A 324 -6.77 5.86 -26.32
N GLN A 325 -7.69 5.68 -25.37
CA GLN A 325 -7.88 4.42 -24.62
C GLN A 325 -9.25 3.77 -24.92
N ARG A 326 -10.09 4.44 -25.72
CA ARG A 326 -11.40 3.93 -26.10
C ARG A 326 -11.28 2.72 -27.01
N THR A 327 -12.17 1.75 -26.81
CA THR A 327 -12.38 0.67 -27.78
C THR A 327 -13.48 1.05 -28.77
N THR A 328 -13.74 0.17 -29.74
CA THR A 328 -14.79 0.38 -30.73
C THR A 328 -16.12 0.68 -30.06
N ASP A 329 -16.77 1.76 -30.45
CA ASP A 329 -18.03 2.22 -29.87
C ASP A 329 -19.12 1.19 -30.17
N MET A 330 -19.77 0.69 -29.12
CA MET A 330 -21.03 -0.05 -29.22
C MET A 330 -22.18 0.99 -29.17
N PRO A 331 -23.15 0.94 -30.08
CA PRO A 331 -24.28 1.86 -30.05
C PRO A 331 -24.99 1.86 -28.71
N GLY A 332 -25.17 3.05 -28.11
CA GLY A 332 -25.85 3.22 -26.81
C GLY A 332 -24.99 2.94 -25.57
N ALA A 333 -23.74 2.52 -25.72
CA ALA A 333 -22.82 2.31 -24.61
C ALA A 333 -21.84 3.47 -24.45
N SER A 334 -21.42 3.74 -23.23
CA SER A 334 -20.40 4.73 -22.89
C SER A 334 -19.27 4.11 -22.07
N GLN A 335 -18.08 4.71 -22.18
CA GLN A 335 -16.85 4.17 -21.58
C GLN A 335 -16.33 5.10 -20.50
N TRP A 336 -16.10 4.56 -19.31
CA TRP A 336 -15.74 5.28 -18.11
C TRP A 336 -14.48 4.72 -17.45
N LEU A 337 -13.75 5.60 -16.79
CA LEU A 337 -12.59 5.31 -15.98
C LEU A 337 -12.93 5.51 -14.50
N LEU A 338 -12.73 4.48 -13.70
CA LEU A 338 -12.82 4.50 -12.25
C LEU A 338 -11.42 4.40 -11.65
N HIS A 339 -11.10 5.27 -10.70
CA HIS A 339 -9.80 5.29 -10.03
C HIS A 339 -9.90 5.92 -8.63
N ASP A 340 -8.77 6.00 -7.93
CA ASP A 340 -8.68 6.55 -6.58
C ASP A 340 -7.49 7.53 -6.51
N GLU A 341 -7.75 8.75 -6.11
CA GLU A 341 -6.77 9.84 -6.03
C GLU A 341 -5.73 9.67 -4.91
N ARG A 342 -5.89 8.69 -4.03
CA ARG A 342 -4.92 8.45 -2.93
C ARG A 342 -3.49 8.18 -3.40
N PHE A 343 -3.31 7.73 -4.64
CA PHE A 343 -1.99 7.43 -5.24
C PHE A 343 -1.38 8.62 -6.00
N GLY A 344 -2.05 9.74 -6.08
CA GLY A 344 -1.53 10.98 -6.64
C GLY A 344 -0.56 11.69 -5.71
N SER A 345 -0.12 12.88 -6.07
CA SER A 345 0.64 13.83 -5.24
C SER A 345 0.24 15.25 -5.61
N GLN A 346 0.28 16.17 -4.64
CA GLN A 346 0.07 17.61 -4.86
C GLN A 346 1.39 18.38 -5.06
N LEU A 347 2.53 17.68 -5.00
CA LEU A 347 3.84 18.28 -5.22
C LEU A 347 4.19 18.28 -6.71
N GLU A 348 4.36 19.46 -7.31
CA GLU A 348 4.68 19.62 -8.74
C GLU A 348 5.89 18.79 -9.19
N LEU A 349 6.94 18.74 -8.36
CA LEU A 349 8.12 17.93 -8.63
C LEU A 349 7.76 16.44 -8.78
N VAL A 350 6.92 15.92 -7.88
CA VAL A 350 6.52 14.52 -7.90
C VAL A 350 5.59 14.24 -9.08
N GLN A 351 4.64 15.13 -9.36
CA GLN A 351 3.78 15.06 -10.54
C GLN A 351 4.62 15.02 -11.83
N LYS A 352 5.62 15.90 -11.94
CA LYS A 352 6.54 15.92 -13.10
C LYS A 352 7.33 14.62 -13.23
N ILE A 353 7.83 14.04 -12.12
CA ILE A 353 8.51 12.75 -12.15
C ILE A 353 7.54 11.62 -12.56
N MET A 354 6.31 11.67 -12.09
CA MET A 354 5.29 10.68 -12.44
C MET A 354 4.93 10.75 -13.95
N THR A 355 4.86 11.95 -14.53
CA THR A 355 4.58 12.13 -15.97
C THR A 355 5.72 11.69 -16.89
N MET A 356 6.95 11.59 -16.38
CA MET A 356 8.11 11.10 -17.16
C MET A 356 8.10 9.57 -17.33
N ARG A 357 7.23 8.85 -16.63
CA ARG A 357 7.12 7.39 -16.78
C ARG A 357 6.36 7.03 -18.05
N PRO A 358 6.72 5.94 -18.75
CA PRO A 358 6.07 5.54 -20.01
C PRO A 358 4.56 5.35 -19.94
N ASN A 359 4.01 5.15 -18.76
CA ASN A 359 2.58 4.99 -18.49
C ASN A 359 2.15 5.99 -17.42
N ALA A 360 2.37 7.28 -17.68
CA ALA A 360 2.00 8.37 -16.79
C ALA A 360 0.49 8.35 -16.51
N GLY A 361 0.11 8.10 -15.28
CA GLY A 361 -1.28 8.07 -14.84
C GLY A 361 -1.42 7.50 -13.44
N ILE A 362 -2.63 7.51 -12.93
CA ILE A 362 -2.97 6.90 -11.65
C ILE A 362 -2.73 5.38 -11.76
N PRO A 363 -2.00 4.76 -10.83
CA PRO A 363 -1.47 3.41 -11.01
C PRO A 363 -2.51 2.29 -11.01
N PHE A 364 -3.71 2.54 -10.48
CA PHE A 364 -4.78 1.53 -10.39
C PHE A 364 -6.04 2.08 -11.03
N GLN A 365 -6.44 1.47 -12.14
CA GLN A 365 -7.55 1.91 -12.96
C GLN A 365 -8.47 0.74 -13.31
N LEU A 366 -9.79 1.00 -13.22
CA LEU A 366 -10.82 0.13 -13.75
C LEU A 366 -11.56 0.89 -14.85
N MET A 367 -11.46 0.41 -16.07
CA MET A 367 -12.20 0.92 -17.21
C MET A 367 -13.44 0.06 -17.40
N VAL A 368 -14.59 0.69 -17.60
CA VAL A 368 -15.87 0.01 -17.77
C VAL A 368 -16.60 0.56 -18.98
N GLN A 369 -17.22 -0.33 -19.75
CA GLN A 369 -18.16 0.01 -20.79
C GLN A 369 -19.56 -0.36 -20.33
N MET A 370 -20.45 0.62 -20.30
CA MET A 370 -21.79 0.49 -19.71
C MET A 370 -22.87 1.03 -20.64
N GLU A 371 -24.04 0.48 -20.52
CA GLU A 371 -25.27 1.01 -21.12
C GLU A 371 -26.35 1.25 -20.05
N PRO A 372 -27.32 2.16 -20.27
CA PRO A 372 -28.44 2.37 -19.36
C PRO A 372 -29.28 1.09 -19.21
N GLY A 373 -29.65 0.77 -17.97
CA GLY A 373 -30.56 -0.32 -17.64
C GLY A 373 -31.68 0.13 -16.71
N ASN A 374 -32.69 -0.68 -16.50
CA ASN A 374 -33.89 -0.33 -15.74
C ASN A 374 -33.62 0.01 -14.25
N MET A 375 -32.63 -0.66 -13.64
CA MET A 375 -32.30 -0.50 -12.21
C MET A 375 -30.85 -0.04 -11.97
N GLY A 376 -30.23 0.56 -12.97
CA GLY A 376 -28.83 1.00 -12.96
C GLY A 376 -28.09 0.51 -14.20
N PRO A 377 -26.78 0.73 -14.29
CA PRO A 377 -26.00 0.41 -15.48
C PRO A 377 -25.93 -1.10 -15.74
N ARG A 378 -25.97 -1.47 -17.01
CA ARG A 378 -25.55 -2.80 -17.45
C ARG A 378 -24.11 -2.75 -17.89
N LEU A 379 -23.27 -3.54 -17.25
CA LEU A 379 -21.86 -3.67 -17.57
C LEU A 379 -21.69 -4.60 -18.79
N LEU A 380 -21.07 -4.08 -19.84
CA LEU A 380 -20.83 -4.83 -21.09
C LEU A 380 -19.42 -5.38 -21.13
N GLN A 381 -18.42 -4.56 -20.83
CA GLN A 381 -17.02 -4.92 -20.79
C GLN A 381 -16.30 -4.20 -19.66
N GLU A 382 -15.19 -4.79 -19.21
CA GLU A 382 -14.33 -4.24 -18.18
C GLU A 382 -12.86 -4.46 -18.52
N ARG A 383 -11.98 -3.58 -18.01
CA ARG A 383 -10.53 -3.67 -18.15
C ARG A 383 -9.87 -3.14 -16.89
N LEU A 384 -9.06 -3.97 -16.24
CA LEU A 384 -8.17 -3.55 -15.15
C LEU A 384 -6.80 -3.22 -15.72
N TYR A 385 -6.27 -2.05 -15.33
CA TYR A 385 -4.97 -1.57 -15.78
C TYR A 385 -4.19 -0.97 -14.62
N PHE A 386 -2.95 -1.43 -14.39
CA PHE A 386 -2.11 -1.04 -13.26
C PHE A 386 -0.76 -0.48 -13.70
N SER A 387 -0.77 0.51 -14.58
CA SER A 387 0.43 1.24 -15.04
C SER A 387 1.60 0.37 -15.55
N ASP A 388 1.33 -0.89 -15.88
CA ASP A 388 2.28 -1.85 -16.44
C ASP A 388 1.55 -2.71 -17.48
N SER A 389 2.12 -2.85 -18.66
CA SER A 389 1.55 -3.68 -19.74
C SER A 389 1.37 -5.14 -19.33
N ARG A 390 2.19 -5.64 -18.39
CA ARG A 390 2.04 -6.99 -17.81
C ARG A 390 0.87 -7.09 -16.83
N ARG A 391 0.34 -5.94 -16.37
CA ARG A 391 -0.79 -5.83 -15.44
C ARG A 391 -1.97 -5.14 -16.10
N ASP A 392 -2.24 -5.54 -17.33
CA ASP A 392 -3.38 -5.12 -18.13
C ASP A 392 -4.20 -6.36 -18.47
N SER A 393 -5.48 -6.36 -18.09
CA SER A 393 -6.38 -7.47 -18.38
C SER A 393 -6.86 -7.50 -19.84
N GLY A 394 -6.66 -6.40 -20.58
CA GLY A 394 -7.40 -6.14 -21.80
C GLY A 394 -8.91 -5.98 -21.54
N TRP A 395 -9.66 -5.59 -22.55
CA TRP A 395 -11.11 -5.54 -22.50
C TRP A 395 -11.69 -6.97 -22.51
N GLN A 396 -12.54 -7.27 -21.53
CA GLN A 396 -13.14 -8.60 -21.36
C GLN A 396 -14.59 -8.50 -20.89
N ALA A 397 -15.38 -9.53 -21.17
CA ALA A 397 -16.72 -9.65 -20.63
C ALA A 397 -16.67 -9.79 -19.09
N PRO A 398 -17.62 -9.21 -18.35
CA PRO A 398 -17.63 -9.29 -16.90
C PRO A 398 -17.86 -10.74 -16.43
N ARG A 399 -17.03 -11.18 -15.49
CA ARG A 399 -17.21 -12.46 -14.83
C ARG A 399 -18.13 -12.28 -13.64
N ARG A 400 -19.33 -12.86 -13.70
CA ARG A 400 -20.28 -12.79 -12.59
C ARG A 400 -19.67 -13.37 -11.31
N PRO A 401 -19.88 -12.72 -10.15
CA PRO A 401 -19.50 -13.29 -8.89
C PRO A 401 -20.26 -14.61 -8.67
N SER A 402 -19.52 -15.73 -8.65
CA SER A 402 -20.04 -16.99 -8.14
C SER A 402 -20.08 -16.98 -6.62
N GLN A 403 -20.78 -17.94 -6.00
CA GLN A 403 -20.68 -18.15 -4.55
C GLN A 403 -19.21 -18.35 -4.15
N PRO A 404 -18.80 -17.90 -2.93
CA PRO A 404 -17.41 -17.86 -2.54
C PRO A 404 -16.78 -19.25 -2.64
N ALA A 405 -15.92 -19.46 -3.63
CA ALA A 405 -14.99 -20.55 -3.64
C ALA A 405 -13.93 -20.32 -2.54
N PHE A 406 -13.25 -21.40 -2.13
CA PHE A 406 -12.25 -21.33 -1.05
C PHE A 406 -11.18 -20.24 -1.26
N LEU A 407 -10.66 -20.08 -2.49
CA LEU A 407 -9.67 -19.05 -2.81
C LEU A 407 -10.20 -17.60 -2.66
N PRO A 408 -11.38 -17.24 -3.22
CA PRO A 408 -11.99 -15.96 -2.94
C PRO A 408 -12.29 -15.70 -1.46
N TRP A 409 -12.68 -16.75 -0.72
CA TRP A 409 -12.89 -16.64 0.72
C TRP A 409 -11.59 -16.32 1.48
N LEU A 410 -10.48 -16.98 1.12
CA LEU A 410 -9.14 -16.66 1.66
C LEU A 410 -8.69 -15.24 1.33
N ALA A 411 -9.12 -14.67 0.21
CA ALA A 411 -8.86 -13.30 -0.16
C ALA A 411 -9.83 -12.28 0.51
N GLY A 412 -10.75 -12.75 1.36
CA GLY A 412 -11.73 -11.89 2.03
C GLY A 412 -12.90 -11.44 1.14
N LEU A 413 -13.08 -12.04 -0.04
CA LEU A 413 -14.24 -11.83 -0.90
C LEU A 413 -15.41 -12.66 -0.37
N ARG A 414 -16.27 -12.02 0.43
CA ARG A 414 -17.51 -12.62 0.96
C ARG A 414 -18.72 -12.22 0.15
#